data_303d190f519ae3c04fc896f6c64f1597
#
_entry.id   303d190f519ae3c04fc896f6c64f1597
#
_cell.length_a   1.000
_cell.length_b   1.000
_cell.length_c   1.000
_cell.angle_alpha   90.00
_cell.angle_beta   90.00
_cell.angle_gamma   90.00
#
_symmetry.space_group_name_H-M   'P 1'
#
loop_
_entity.id
_entity.type
_entity.pdbx_description
1 polymer ?
#
loop_
_entity_poly.entity_id
_entity_poly.type
_entity_poly.pdbx_seq_one_letter_code
_entity_poly.pdbx_strand_id
1 'polypeptide(L)'
;GSKDKLSFVIGNPPCLGHHMQNENQKFLSAKEYLNSINRWVIWLVDADPKELKEIPLITERIELVKKFRSESIAASTREYKFHSLFRQVTQPKSDFLLVPRTTSENRTYIPIGFYPKDYIVSDTCQSIPNANFYHFGVLTSLMHMAWVKTVCGRLKSDYRYSKDIVYNNFPWPENPTEKQRQSIEDKAQKVLDVRAQFPDSSLADLYDPLTMPPALVKAHNDLDKAVDLAYRSQPFTSEANRMEFLFGLYEKYTADLFTVERKKGKKK
;
A
#
# COMPACT_ATOMS: atom_id res chain seq x y z
N GLY A 1 -0.01 -19.86 26.63
CA GLY A 1 0.18 -18.46 26.92
C GLY A 1 1.24 -17.90 25.99
N SER A 2 0.84 -17.35 24.86
CA SER A 2 1.71 -16.63 23.93
C SER A 2 2.12 -15.33 24.63
N LYS A 3 3.39 -15.17 24.93
CA LYS A 3 3.97 -13.90 25.32
C LYS A 3 4.09 -13.05 24.06
N ASP A 4 3.14 -12.13 23.85
CA ASP A 4 3.27 -11.08 22.85
C ASP A 4 4.57 -10.32 23.13
N LYS A 5 5.58 -10.56 22.27
CA LYS A 5 6.78 -9.74 22.28
C LYS A 5 6.40 -8.38 21.70
N LEU A 6 6.08 -7.45 22.58
CA LEU A 6 5.96 -6.03 22.27
C LEU A 6 7.31 -5.54 21.69
N SER A 7 7.42 -5.53 20.37
CA SER A 7 8.57 -4.93 19.69
C SER A 7 8.31 -3.44 19.53
N PHE A 8 9.12 -2.62 20.23
CA PHE A 8 9.04 -1.16 20.20
C PHE A 8 9.76 -0.59 18.99
N VAL A 9 9.10 0.27 18.22
CA VAL A 9 9.79 1.24 17.36
C VAL A 9 10.21 2.41 18.26
N ILE A 10 11.40 2.93 18.01
CA ILE A 10 11.90 4.14 18.67
C ILE A 10 10.89 5.26 18.42
N GLY A 11 10.19 5.65 19.48
CA GLY A 11 9.09 6.61 19.42
C GLY A 11 7.82 6.20 20.16
N ASN A 12 7.75 4.98 20.78
CA ASN A 12 6.54 4.50 21.43
C ASN A 12 6.74 3.90 22.81
N PRO A 13 5.95 4.32 23.82
CA PRO A 13 5.58 3.49 24.95
C PRO A 13 4.13 3.02 24.90
N PRO A 14 3.78 1.85 25.45
CA PRO A 14 2.43 1.53 25.83
C PRO A 14 2.07 2.24 27.14
N CYS A 15 0.81 2.53 27.34
CA CYS A 15 0.19 3.08 28.55
C CYS A 15 0.23 4.60 28.68
N LEU A 16 -0.67 5.23 27.96
CA LEU A 16 -1.25 6.53 28.33
C LEU A 16 -2.62 6.30 28.93
N GLY A 17 -3.00 7.13 29.93
CA GLY A 17 -4.31 7.06 30.57
C GLY A 17 -5.46 7.10 29.55
N HIS A 18 -6.65 6.64 29.96
CA HIS A 18 -7.80 6.41 29.11
C HIS A 18 -8.19 7.52 28.12
N HIS A 19 -7.74 8.74 28.30
CA HIS A 19 -8.04 9.88 27.41
C HIS A 19 -7.10 10.05 26.23
N MET A 20 -5.97 9.34 26.16
CA MET A 20 -4.98 9.43 25.07
C MET A 20 -4.75 8.09 24.34
N GLN A 21 -5.46 7.04 24.71
CA GLN A 21 -5.45 5.78 23.98
C GLN A 21 -6.52 5.83 22.89
N ASN A 22 -6.14 6.24 21.71
CA ASN A 22 -6.93 5.93 20.53
C ASN A 22 -6.61 4.46 20.20
N GLU A 23 -7.58 3.56 20.36
CA GLU A 23 -7.44 2.11 20.09
C GLU A 23 -6.94 1.80 18.67
N ASN A 24 -6.93 2.80 17.78
CA ASN A 24 -6.66 2.67 16.37
C ASN A 24 -5.25 3.18 15.94
N GLN A 25 -4.37 3.55 16.87
CA GLN A 25 -3.01 3.98 16.53
C GLN A 25 -2.07 2.80 16.23
N LYS A 26 -2.54 1.86 15.43
CA LYS A 26 -1.71 0.77 14.93
C LYS A 26 -0.80 1.27 13.81
N PHE A 27 0.44 0.83 13.86
CA PHE A 27 1.44 1.15 12.86
C PHE A 27 1.54 0.07 11.80
N LEU A 28 1.49 0.46 10.53
CA LEU A 28 1.60 -0.43 9.39
C LEU A 28 2.85 -0.10 8.57
N SER A 29 3.88 -0.90 8.71
CA SER A 29 4.89 -1.05 7.68
C SER A 29 4.60 -2.29 6.83
N ALA A 30 5.33 -2.47 5.72
CA ALA A 30 5.20 -3.68 4.91
C ALA A 30 5.45 -4.97 5.73
N LYS A 31 6.35 -4.91 6.73
CA LYS A 31 6.62 -6.03 7.63
C LYS A 31 5.42 -6.36 8.51
N GLU A 32 4.85 -5.38 9.19
CA GLU A 32 3.69 -5.57 10.06
C GLU A 32 2.49 -6.06 9.26
N TYR A 33 2.27 -5.45 8.09
CA TYR A 33 1.18 -5.81 7.20
C TYR A 33 1.28 -7.26 6.69
N LEU A 34 2.41 -7.61 6.08
CA LEU A 34 2.59 -8.92 5.45
C LEU A 34 2.62 -10.07 6.44
N ASN A 35 3.12 -9.84 7.66
CA ASN A 35 3.31 -10.89 8.66
C ASN A 35 2.29 -10.82 9.81
N SER A 36 1.21 -10.05 9.67
CA SER A 36 0.16 -9.91 10.69
C SER A 36 0.68 -9.51 12.08
N ILE A 37 1.72 -8.66 12.13
CA ILE A 37 2.35 -8.22 13.38
C ILE A 37 1.62 -6.98 13.90
N ASN A 38 1.13 -7.05 15.12
CA ASN A 38 0.57 -5.87 15.79
C ASN A 38 1.69 -4.98 16.32
N ARG A 39 1.68 -3.72 15.89
CA ARG A 39 2.59 -2.69 16.37
C ARG A 39 1.81 -1.42 16.66
N TRP A 40 2.09 -0.78 17.77
CA TRP A 40 1.43 0.44 18.21
C TRP A 40 2.38 1.61 18.19
N VAL A 41 1.87 2.80 17.91
CA VAL A 41 2.63 4.05 17.94
C VAL A 41 1.91 5.09 18.79
N ILE A 42 2.67 5.97 19.43
CA ILE A 42 2.13 7.18 20.02
C ILE A 42 2.17 8.26 18.94
N TRP A 43 0.99 8.69 18.53
CA TRP A 43 0.82 9.72 17.53
C TRP A 43 0.56 11.06 18.20
N LEU A 44 1.55 11.98 18.15
CA LEU A 44 1.57 13.23 18.92
C LEU A 44 1.37 14.47 18.02
N VAL A 45 0.85 14.32 16.81
CA VAL A 45 0.75 15.42 15.84
C VAL A 45 -0.14 16.56 16.37
N ASP A 46 -1.25 16.21 17.03
CA ASP A 46 -2.23 17.17 17.54
C ASP A 46 -2.20 17.28 19.07
N ALA A 47 -1.16 16.75 19.73
CA ALA A 47 -1.05 16.78 21.20
C ALA A 47 -0.58 18.16 21.69
N ASP A 48 -1.19 18.67 22.78
CA ASP A 48 -0.73 19.90 23.43
C ASP A 48 0.66 19.68 24.06
N PRO A 49 1.66 20.50 23.70
CA PRO A 49 2.99 20.41 24.28
C PRO A 49 3.04 20.56 25.81
N LYS A 50 2.03 21.21 26.43
CA LYS A 50 1.95 21.33 27.88
C LYS A 50 1.57 20.00 28.51
N GLU A 51 0.56 19.33 27.97
CA GLU A 51 0.13 18.00 28.43
C GLU A 51 1.26 16.95 28.29
N LEU A 52 2.04 17.03 27.22
CA LEU A 52 3.15 16.11 27.00
C LEU A 52 4.22 16.21 28.10
N LYS A 53 4.43 17.40 28.67
CA LYS A 53 5.40 17.62 29.75
C LYS A 53 4.95 17.04 31.10
N GLU A 54 3.65 16.88 31.28
CA GLU A 54 3.06 16.32 32.49
C GLU A 54 3.13 14.79 32.53
N ILE A 55 3.53 14.16 31.41
CA ILE A 55 3.62 12.70 31.28
C ILE A 55 5.09 12.29 31.18
N PRO A 56 5.71 11.86 32.31
CA PRO A 56 7.15 11.57 32.35
C PRO A 56 7.61 10.54 31.32
N LEU A 57 6.80 9.49 31.10
CA LEU A 57 7.12 8.44 30.12
C LEU A 57 7.18 8.96 28.68
N ILE A 58 6.36 9.94 28.33
CA ILE A 58 6.41 10.57 26.99
C ILE A 58 7.65 11.44 26.87
N THR A 59 7.92 12.25 27.90
CA THR A 59 9.09 13.13 27.93
C THR A 59 10.39 12.31 27.79
N GLU A 60 10.52 11.22 28.55
CA GLU A 60 11.66 10.30 28.43
C GLU A 60 11.80 9.76 26.99
N ARG A 61 10.70 9.35 26.37
CA ARG A 61 10.72 8.85 24.99
C ARG A 61 11.11 9.91 23.97
N ILE A 62 10.65 11.13 24.13
CA ILE A 62 11.04 12.25 23.26
C ILE A 62 12.56 12.50 23.36
N GLU A 63 13.14 12.47 24.57
CA GLU A 63 14.57 12.62 24.75
C GLU A 63 15.38 11.45 24.15
N LEU A 64 14.89 10.21 24.25
CA LEU A 64 15.51 9.07 23.58
C LEU A 64 15.47 9.20 22.05
N VAL A 65 14.36 9.67 21.47
CA VAL A 65 14.24 9.95 20.03
C VAL A 65 15.21 11.06 19.61
N LYS A 66 15.32 12.13 20.41
CA LYS A 66 16.24 13.24 20.17
C LYS A 66 17.69 12.75 20.16
N LYS A 67 18.09 11.96 21.15
CA LYS A 67 19.43 11.35 21.22
C LYS A 67 19.69 10.49 19.98
N PHE A 68 18.81 9.55 19.67
CA PHE A 68 18.93 8.68 18.50
C PHE A 68 19.08 9.47 17.18
N ARG A 69 18.29 10.54 17.02
CA ARG A 69 18.37 11.37 15.82
C ARG A 69 19.64 12.17 15.74
N SER A 70 20.16 12.66 16.87
CA SER A 70 21.42 13.41 16.90
C SER A 70 22.64 12.56 16.49
N GLU A 71 22.56 11.25 16.69
CA GLU A 71 23.60 10.29 16.33
C GLU A 71 23.44 9.74 14.89
N SER A 72 22.40 10.16 14.16
CA SER A 72 22.12 9.66 12.80
C SER A 72 23.18 10.12 11.80
N ILE A 73 23.57 9.23 10.89
CA ILE A 73 24.47 9.54 9.75
C ILE A 73 23.80 10.54 8.80
N ALA A 74 22.48 10.47 8.63
CA ALA A 74 21.71 11.32 7.74
C ALA A 74 21.52 12.73 8.33
N ALA A 75 22.13 13.75 7.71
CA ALA A 75 22.00 15.16 8.11
C ALA A 75 20.54 15.59 8.30
N SER A 76 19.68 15.25 7.35
CA SER A 76 18.24 15.56 7.40
C SER A 76 17.49 14.92 8.58
N THR A 77 18.03 13.90 9.22
CA THR A 77 17.50 13.31 10.46
C THR A 77 18.06 14.01 11.68
N ARG A 78 19.37 14.34 11.71
CA ARG A 78 20.01 15.07 12.81
C ARG A 78 19.43 16.47 13.00
N GLU A 79 19.14 17.15 11.91
CA GLU A 79 18.66 18.54 11.89
C GLU A 79 17.15 18.68 12.11
N TYR A 80 16.41 17.57 12.19
CA TYR A 80 14.97 17.61 12.38
C TYR A 80 14.60 18.04 13.81
N LYS A 81 13.95 19.19 13.93
CA LYS A 81 13.72 19.89 15.21
C LYS A 81 12.60 19.31 16.07
N PHE A 82 11.63 18.60 15.47
CA PHE A 82 10.43 18.14 16.17
C PHE A 82 10.59 16.68 16.64
N HIS A 83 11.18 16.47 17.79
CA HIS A 83 11.49 15.12 18.29
C HIS A 83 10.27 14.34 18.79
N SER A 84 9.16 15.04 19.10
CA SER A 84 7.86 14.43 19.42
C SER A 84 7.10 13.91 18.20
N LEU A 85 7.49 14.32 16.98
CA LEU A 85 6.79 13.98 15.76
C LEU A 85 7.55 12.97 14.91
N PHE A 86 6.81 12.18 14.13
CA PHE A 86 7.40 11.46 12.99
C PHE A 86 7.91 12.45 11.96
N ARG A 87 8.99 12.10 11.24
CA ARG A 87 9.54 12.96 10.21
C ARG A 87 8.57 13.21 9.05
N GLN A 88 7.74 12.25 8.75
CA GLN A 88 6.66 12.34 7.77
C GLN A 88 5.33 12.12 8.49
N VAL A 89 4.49 13.15 8.46
CA VAL A 89 3.17 13.16 9.11
C VAL A 89 2.01 13.11 8.10
N THR A 90 2.31 12.80 6.84
CA THR A 90 1.31 12.63 5.77
C THR A 90 0.59 11.29 5.94
N GLN A 91 -0.60 11.34 6.56
CA GLN A 91 -1.46 10.17 6.73
C GLN A 91 -2.73 10.31 5.89
N PRO A 92 -3.33 9.20 5.42
CA PRO A 92 -4.62 9.25 4.73
C PRO A 92 -5.70 9.89 5.61
N LYS A 93 -6.54 10.74 5.01
CA LYS A 93 -7.68 11.36 5.70
C LYS A 93 -8.98 10.55 5.60
N SER A 94 -8.96 9.48 4.82
CA SER A 94 -10.06 8.52 4.62
C SER A 94 -9.51 7.11 4.70
N ASP A 95 -10.42 6.13 4.77
CA ASP A 95 -10.06 4.71 4.60
C ASP A 95 -9.33 4.52 3.27
N PHE A 96 -8.43 3.57 3.23
CA PHE A 96 -7.47 3.46 2.13
C PHE A 96 -7.13 2.01 1.80
N LEU A 97 -6.66 1.79 0.57
CA LEU A 97 -5.92 0.59 0.21
C LEU A 97 -4.44 0.75 0.56
N LEU A 98 -3.88 -0.26 1.21
CA LEU A 98 -2.45 -0.36 1.50
C LEU A 98 -1.78 -1.24 0.45
N VAL A 99 -0.72 -0.71 -0.16
CA VAL A 99 0.12 -1.43 -1.14
C VAL A 99 1.56 -1.45 -0.61
N PRO A 100 2.15 -2.63 -0.35
CA PRO A 100 3.57 -2.72 0.01
C PRO A 100 4.46 -2.15 -1.10
N ARG A 101 5.41 -1.29 -0.75
CA ARG A 101 6.37 -0.72 -1.74
C ARG A 101 7.36 -1.75 -2.26
N THR A 102 7.58 -2.83 -1.54
CA THR A 102 8.44 -3.92 -2.00
C THR A 102 7.66 -5.22 -1.92
N THR A 103 7.61 -5.97 -3.01
CA THR A 103 7.02 -7.31 -3.08
C THR A 103 7.97 -8.26 -3.78
N SER A 104 8.01 -9.51 -3.30
CA SER A 104 8.90 -10.55 -3.87
C SER A 104 8.60 -10.77 -5.34
N GLU A 105 9.66 -10.93 -6.14
CA GLU A 105 9.57 -11.29 -7.57
C GLU A 105 8.86 -12.62 -7.81
N ASN A 106 8.87 -13.51 -6.81
CA ASN A 106 8.24 -14.82 -6.90
C ASN A 106 6.72 -14.78 -6.70
N ARG A 107 6.15 -13.68 -6.19
CA ARG A 107 4.71 -13.55 -5.99
C ARG A 107 3.97 -13.33 -7.29
N THR A 108 2.90 -14.09 -7.48
CA THR A 108 1.99 -13.92 -8.62
C THR A 108 1.15 -12.64 -8.48
N TYR A 109 0.79 -12.27 -7.25
CA TYR A 109 -0.02 -11.08 -6.95
C TYR A 109 0.62 -10.24 -5.84
N ILE A 110 0.40 -8.94 -5.87
CA ILE A 110 0.76 -8.06 -4.76
C ILE A 110 -0.31 -8.21 -3.67
N PRO A 111 0.07 -8.57 -2.44
CA PRO A 111 -0.87 -8.51 -1.32
C PRO A 111 -1.28 -7.05 -1.08
N ILE A 112 -2.55 -6.74 -1.30
CA ILE A 112 -3.15 -5.42 -1.08
C ILE A 112 -4.30 -5.60 -0.09
N GLY A 113 -4.60 -4.61 0.74
CA GLY A 113 -5.70 -4.69 1.70
C GLY A 113 -6.27 -3.34 2.09
N PHE A 114 -7.53 -3.35 2.56
CA PHE A 114 -8.20 -2.17 3.10
C PHE A 114 -7.83 -1.92 4.55
N TYR A 115 -7.65 -0.65 4.88
CA TYR A 115 -7.43 -0.18 6.25
C TYR A 115 -8.19 1.10 6.54
N PRO A 116 -8.70 1.27 7.79
CA PRO A 116 -9.30 2.51 8.24
C PRO A 116 -8.24 3.61 8.37
N LYS A 117 -8.70 4.86 8.24
CA LYS A 117 -7.86 6.08 8.30
C LYS A 117 -7.03 6.24 9.58
N ASP A 118 -7.45 5.57 10.66
CA ASP A 118 -6.81 5.68 11.98
C ASP A 118 -5.50 4.88 12.10
N TYR A 119 -5.15 4.10 11.08
CA TYR A 119 -3.88 3.40 11.03
C TYR A 119 -2.77 4.30 10.52
N ILE A 120 -1.62 4.27 11.20
CA ILE A 120 -0.43 5.04 10.83
C ILE A 120 0.42 4.26 9.84
N VAL A 121 0.50 4.76 8.62
CA VAL A 121 1.21 4.08 7.52
C VAL A 121 2.66 4.56 7.43
N SER A 122 3.61 3.61 7.36
CA SER A 122 5.02 3.93 7.14
C SER A 122 5.34 4.14 5.66
N ASP A 123 6.52 4.70 5.40
CA ASP A 123 7.07 4.91 4.06
C ASP A 123 7.40 3.61 3.29
N THR A 124 7.32 2.44 3.94
CA THR A 124 7.46 1.14 3.28
C THR A 124 6.20 0.66 2.58
N CYS A 125 5.11 1.42 2.72
CA CYS A 125 3.83 1.19 2.05
C CYS A 125 3.37 2.43 1.28
N GLN A 126 2.51 2.22 0.30
CA GLN A 126 1.72 3.27 -0.35
C GLN A 126 0.27 3.16 0.14
N SER A 127 -0.38 4.29 0.36
CA SER A 127 -1.81 4.35 0.66
C SER A 127 -2.56 4.98 -0.51
N ILE A 128 -3.69 4.38 -0.87
CA ILE A 128 -4.59 4.89 -1.92
C ILE A 128 -5.90 5.25 -1.23
N PRO A 129 -6.12 6.54 -0.88
CA PRO A 129 -7.31 6.98 -0.18
C PRO A 129 -8.56 6.89 -1.07
N ASN A 130 -9.73 6.73 -0.43
CA ASN A 130 -11.05 6.63 -1.10
C ASN A 130 -11.17 5.48 -2.12
N ALA A 131 -10.33 4.46 -2.01
CA ALA A 131 -10.41 3.30 -2.89
C ALA A 131 -11.60 2.41 -2.51
N ASN A 132 -12.24 1.81 -3.52
CA ASN A 132 -13.33 0.84 -3.37
C ASN A 132 -12.92 -0.55 -3.88
N PHE A 133 -13.86 -1.50 -3.88
CA PHE A 133 -13.61 -2.87 -4.35
C PHE A 133 -13.20 -2.97 -5.81
N TYR A 134 -13.66 -2.04 -6.67
CA TYR A 134 -13.21 -1.98 -8.06
C TYR A 134 -11.71 -1.66 -8.15
N HIS A 135 -11.24 -0.65 -7.40
CA HIS A 135 -9.81 -0.33 -7.34
C HIS A 135 -8.98 -1.50 -6.80
N PHE A 136 -9.45 -2.12 -5.72
CA PHE A 136 -8.79 -3.29 -5.16
C PHE A 136 -8.72 -4.44 -6.20
N GLY A 137 -9.83 -4.74 -6.88
CA GLY A 137 -9.90 -5.81 -7.87
C GLY A 137 -8.93 -5.61 -9.02
N VAL A 138 -8.91 -4.41 -9.60
CA VAL A 138 -7.99 -4.09 -10.69
C VAL A 138 -6.53 -4.15 -10.25
N LEU A 139 -6.19 -3.53 -9.11
CA LEU A 139 -4.80 -3.43 -8.62
C LEU A 139 -4.23 -4.76 -8.11
N THR A 140 -5.08 -5.72 -7.74
CA THR A 140 -4.64 -7.05 -7.28
C THR A 140 -4.71 -8.12 -8.38
N SER A 141 -4.92 -7.74 -9.65
CA SER A 141 -5.05 -8.64 -10.80
C SER A 141 -3.74 -8.90 -11.53
N LEU A 142 -3.72 -9.93 -12.37
CA LEU A 142 -2.61 -10.21 -13.31
C LEU A 142 -2.41 -9.09 -14.32
N MET A 143 -3.44 -8.32 -14.69
CA MET A 143 -3.31 -7.17 -15.57
C MET A 143 -2.39 -6.11 -14.94
N HIS A 144 -2.65 -5.75 -13.69
CA HIS A 144 -1.80 -4.81 -12.97
C HIS A 144 -0.42 -5.39 -12.68
N MET A 145 -0.34 -6.69 -12.36
CA MET A 145 0.94 -7.34 -12.10
C MET A 145 1.84 -7.39 -13.35
N ALA A 146 1.27 -7.58 -14.54
CA ALA A 146 2.02 -7.48 -15.81
C ALA A 146 2.65 -6.10 -15.97
N TRP A 147 1.88 -5.03 -15.70
CA TRP A 147 2.38 -3.65 -15.70
C TRP A 147 3.51 -3.45 -14.66
N VAL A 148 3.27 -3.87 -13.40
CA VAL A 148 4.26 -3.76 -12.32
C VAL A 148 5.57 -4.42 -12.71
N LYS A 149 5.55 -5.66 -13.19
CA LYS A 149 6.75 -6.42 -13.57
C LYS A 149 7.60 -5.71 -14.63
N THR A 150 6.96 -4.96 -15.50
CA THR A 150 7.63 -4.31 -16.63
C THR A 150 8.14 -2.91 -16.30
N VAL A 151 7.34 -2.09 -15.58
CA VAL A 151 7.66 -0.66 -15.42
C VAL A 151 8.27 -0.32 -14.06
N CYS A 152 8.10 -1.16 -13.03
CA CYS A 152 8.59 -0.83 -11.70
C CYS A 152 10.12 -0.92 -11.60
N GLY A 153 10.68 -0.14 -10.68
CA GLY A 153 12.07 -0.32 -10.26
C GLY A 153 12.27 -1.63 -9.49
N ARG A 154 13.54 -1.99 -9.25
CA ARG A 154 13.91 -3.17 -8.46
C ARG A 154 14.68 -2.77 -7.21
N LEU A 155 14.48 -3.53 -6.15
CA LEU A 155 15.29 -3.50 -4.95
C LEU A 155 15.91 -4.90 -4.80
N LYS A 156 17.17 -5.06 -5.20
CA LYS A 156 17.77 -6.36 -5.54
C LYS A 156 16.93 -7.03 -6.64
N SER A 157 16.36 -8.22 -6.40
CA SER A 157 15.46 -8.90 -7.34
C SER A 157 13.98 -8.49 -7.19
N ASP A 158 13.58 -7.98 -6.02
CA ASP A 158 12.19 -7.69 -5.69
C ASP A 158 11.64 -6.46 -6.43
N TYR A 159 10.33 -6.46 -6.70
CA TYR A 159 9.62 -5.33 -7.33
C TYR A 159 9.48 -4.17 -6.35
N ARG A 160 9.93 -2.97 -6.75
CA ARG A 160 9.78 -1.75 -5.97
C ARG A 160 8.66 -0.89 -6.53
N TYR A 161 7.47 -1.05 -5.97
CA TYR A 161 6.27 -0.31 -6.35
C TYR A 161 6.43 1.20 -6.06
N SER A 162 6.18 2.03 -7.05
CA SER A 162 6.20 3.49 -6.94
C SER A 162 4.87 4.09 -7.42
N LYS A 163 4.32 5.04 -6.66
CA LYS A 163 3.12 5.75 -7.08
C LYS A 163 3.33 6.51 -8.40
N ASP A 164 4.49 7.14 -8.56
CA ASP A 164 4.74 8.04 -9.68
C ASP A 164 5.00 7.30 -11.00
N ILE A 165 5.60 6.10 -10.92
CA ILE A 165 5.92 5.31 -12.12
C ILE A 165 4.85 4.25 -12.36
N VAL A 166 4.43 3.52 -11.33
CA VAL A 166 3.55 2.36 -11.47
C VAL A 166 2.09 2.79 -11.43
N TYR A 167 1.64 3.41 -10.33
CA TYR A 167 0.23 3.69 -10.11
C TYR A 167 -0.30 4.80 -11.01
N ASN A 168 0.38 5.95 -11.05
CA ASN A 168 -0.09 7.12 -11.79
C ASN A 168 -0.07 6.93 -13.32
N ASN A 169 0.75 6.00 -13.81
CA ASN A 169 0.85 5.71 -15.24
C ASN A 169 0.12 4.43 -15.66
N PHE A 170 -0.52 3.73 -14.71
CA PHE A 170 -1.24 2.51 -15.02
C PHE A 170 -2.46 2.81 -15.90
N PRO A 171 -2.57 2.19 -17.07
CA PRO A 171 -3.72 2.39 -17.95
C PRO A 171 -4.94 1.61 -17.41
N TRP A 172 -5.87 2.32 -16.81
CA TRP A 172 -7.11 1.72 -16.32
C TRP A 172 -8.04 1.32 -17.46
N PRO A 173 -9.03 0.38 -17.23
CA PRO A 173 -10.02 0.04 -18.24
C PRO A 173 -10.78 1.27 -18.73
N GLU A 174 -10.85 1.46 -20.07
CA GLU A 174 -11.61 2.56 -20.66
C GLU A 174 -13.13 2.26 -20.61
N ASN A 175 -13.88 3.11 -19.94
CA ASN A 175 -15.35 3.06 -19.92
C ASN A 175 -15.97 1.65 -19.65
N PRO A 176 -15.54 0.93 -18.60
CA PRO A 176 -16.14 -0.33 -18.27
C PRO A 176 -17.63 -0.13 -17.95
N THR A 177 -18.46 -1.01 -18.46
CA THR A 177 -19.91 -1.00 -18.17
C THR A 177 -20.16 -1.24 -16.68
N GLU A 178 -21.31 -0.82 -16.17
CA GLU A 178 -21.69 -1.07 -14.79
C GLU A 178 -21.65 -2.56 -14.42
N LYS A 179 -22.11 -3.42 -15.35
CA LYS A 179 -22.02 -4.88 -15.18
C LYS A 179 -20.59 -5.39 -15.03
N GLN A 180 -19.64 -4.83 -15.77
CA GLN A 180 -18.22 -5.19 -15.66
C GLN A 180 -17.63 -4.68 -14.33
N ARG A 181 -17.97 -3.45 -13.90
CA ARG A 181 -17.56 -2.91 -12.61
C ARG A 181 -18.06 -3.79 -11.47
N GLN A 182 -19.36 -4.09 -11.45
CA GLN A 182 -19.98 -4.94 -10.43
C GLN A 182 -19.34 -6.33 -10.41
N SER A 183 -19.08 -6.92 -11.58
CA SER A 183 -18.42 -8.22 -11.66
C SER A 183 -17.02 -8.21 -11.03
N ILE A 184 -16.24 -7.14 -11.23
CA ILE A 184 -14.93 -7.00 -10.61
C ILE A 184 -15.09 -6.85 -9.10
N GLU A 185 -16.01 -6.02 -8.62
CA GLU A 185 -16.26 -5.79 -7.20
C GLU A 185 -16.69 -7.06 -6.47
N ASP A 186 -17.59 -7.84 -7.04
CA ASP A 186 -18.04 -9.12 -6.50
C ASP A 186 -16.89 -10.14 -6.39
N LYS A 187 -16.02 -10.21 -7.40
CA LYS A 187 -14.86 -11.09 -7.38
C LYS A 187 -13.76 -10.58 -6.43
N ALA A 188 -13.60 -9.29 -6.34
CA ALA A 188 -12.71 -8.64 -5.38
C ALA A 188 -13.13 -8.95 -3.93
N GLN A 189 -14.43 -8.82 -3.62
CA GLN A 189 -14.98 -9.24 -2.33
C GLN A 189 -14.71 -10.72 -2.07
N LYS A 190 -14.90 -11.59 -3.08
CA LYS A 190 -14.63 -13.02 -2.93
C LYS A 190 -13.20 -13.34 -2.59
N VAL A 191 -12.22 -12.60 -3.13
CA VAL A 191 -10.80 -12.75 -2.74
C VAL A 191 -10.63 -12.45 -1.24
N LEU A 192 -11.24 -11.37 -0.74
CA LEU A 192 -11.17 -11.02 0.69
C LEU A 192 -11.87 -12.05 1.58
N ASP A 193 -13.05 -12.54 1.16
CA ASP A 193 -13.78 -13.58 1.89
C ASP A 193 -12.97 -14.89 2.01
N VAL A 194 -12.26 -15.26 0.94
CA VAL A 194 -11.40 -16.44 0.96
C VAL A 194 -10.18 -16.22 1.87
N ARG A 195 -9.56 -15.02 1.85
CA ARG A 195 -8.48 -14.70 2.81
C ARG A 195 -8.95 -14.84 4.25
N ALA A 196 -10.17 -14.39 4.56
CA ALA A 196 -10.73 -14.45 5.89
C ALA A 196 -10.96 -15.89 6.41
N GLN A 197 -10.96 -16.89 5.54
CA GLN A 197 -11.03 -18.31 5.92
C GLN A 197 -9.72 -18.84 6.52
N PHE A 198 -8.63 -18.08 6.46
CA PHE A 198 -7.31 -18.45 6.95
C PHE A 198 -6.80 -17.43 8.01
N PRO A 199 -7.49 -17.32 9.15
CA PRO A 199 -7.18 -16.27 10.14
C PRO A 199 -5.80 -16.43 10.79
N ASP A 200 -5.26 -17.64 10.82
CA ASP A 200 -3.95 -17.96 11.41
C ASP A 200 -2.79 -17.82 10.42
N SER A 201 -3.07 -17.56 9.14
CA SER A 201 -2.06 -17.41 8.10
C SER A 201 -1.76 -15.93 7.86
N SER A 202 -0.48 -15.59 7.74
CA SER A 202 -0.08 -14.25 7.33
C SER A 202 -0.33 -14.03 5.83
N LEU A 203 -0.39 -12.77 5.39
CA LEU A 203 -0.43 -12.47 3.95
C LEU A 203 0.85 -12.91 3.23
N ALA A 204 1.98 -12.96 3.94
CA ALA A 204 3.22 -13.49 3.39
C ALA A 204 3.07 -14.96 3.01
N ASP A 205 2.43 -15.76 3.87
CA ASP A 205 2.18 -17.18 3.63
C ASP A 205 1.10 -17.40 2.57
N LEU A 206 -0.03 -16.65 2.65
CA LEU A 206 -1.13 -16.76 1.71
C LEU A 206 -0.75 -16.40 0.27
N TYR A 207 0.26 -15.56 0.07
CA TYR A 207 0.74 -15.14 -1.25
C TYR A 207 2.12 -15.69 -1.61
N ASP A 208 2.62 -16.65 -0.87
CA ASP A 208 3.78 -17.42 -1.30
C ASP A 208 3.34 -18.44 -2.36
N PRO A 209 4.02 -18.52 -3.52
CA PRO A 209 3.65 -19.44 -4.61
C PRO A 209 3.57 -20.90 -4.21
N LEU A 210 4.34 -21.31 -3.18
CA LEU A 210 4.38 -22.70 -2.72
C LEU A 210 3.27 -23.04 -1.73
N THR A 211 2.72 -22.04 -1.04
CA THR A 211 1.75 -22.26 0.06
C THR A 211 0.39 -21.60 -0.18
N MET A 212 0.23 -20.86 -1.28
CA MET A 212 -1.03 -20.19 -1.62
C MET A 212 -2.19 -21.19 -1.73
N PRO A 213 -3.27 -21.04 -0.93
CA PRO A 213 -4.37 -21.99 -0.92
C PRO A 213 -5.06 -22.09 -2.28
N PRO A 214 -5.45 -23.29 -2.75
CA PRO A 214 -6.15 -23.47 -4.03
C PRO A 214 -7.43 -22.63 -4.14
N ALA A 215 -8.16 -22.45 -3.05
CA ALA A 215 -9.35 -21.59 -3.01
C ALA A 215 -9.00 -20.12 -3.31
N LEU A 216 -7.86 -19.63 -2.80
CA LEU A 216 -7.39 -18.27 -3.07
C LEU A 216 -6.90 -18.11 -4.52
N VAL A 217 -6.17 -19.10 -5.03
CA VAL A 217 -5.77 -19.15 -6.45
C VAL A 217 -7.01 -19.09 -7.35
N LYS A 218 -8.04 -19.88 -7.05
CA LYS A 218 -9.29 -19.88 -7.81
C LYS A 218 -9.99 -18.51 -7.76
N ALA A 219 -10.08 -17.89 -6.58
CA ALA A 219 -10.71 -16.57 -6.44
C ALA A 219 -9.97 -15.50 -7.26
N HIS A 220 -8.64 -15.51 -7.26
CA HIS A 220 -7.83 -14.61 -8.10
C HIS A 220 -8.02 -14.89 -9.59
N ASN A 221 -8.02 -16.15 -10.03
CA ASN A 221 -8.25 -16.48 -11.43
C ASN A 221 -9.64 -16.03 -11.93
N ASP A 222 -10.66 -16.09 -11.07
CA ASP A 222 -12.01 -15.60 -11.41
C ASP A 222 -12.05 -14.05 -11.44
N LEU A 223 -11.29 -13.38 -10.60
CA LEU A 223 -11.09 -11.93 -10.63
C LEU A 223 -10.33 -11.48 -11.88
N ASP A 224 -9.24 -12.16 -12.22
CA ASP A 224 -8.44 -11.87 -13.42
C ASP A 224 -9.26 -11.90 -14.70
N LYS A 225 -10.14 -12.90 -14.85
CA LYS A 225 -11.07 -12.97 -15.98
C LYS A 225 -12.02 -11.78 -16.03
N ALA A 226 -12.56 -11.35 -14.88
CA ALA A 226 -13.45 -10.19 -14.81
C ALA A 226 -12.71 -8.89 -15.16
N VAL A 227 -11.48 -8.73 -14.69
CA VAL A 227 -10.63 -7.58 -15.05
C VAL A 227 -10.25 -7.60 -16.52
N ASP A 228 -9.80 -8.74 -17.06
CA ASP A 228 -9.45 -8.89 -18.47
C ASP A 228 -10.61 -8.49 -19.38
N LEU A 229 -11.84 -8.93 -19.05
CA LEU A 229 -13.06 -8.58 -19.79
C LEU A 229 -13.45 -7.10 -19.73
N ALA A 230 -13.01 -6.37 -18.71
CA ALA A 230 -13.21 -4.93 -18.64
C ALA A 230 -12.28 -4.14 -19.59
N TYR A 231 -11.17 -4.74 -20.00
CA TYR A 231 -10.28 -4.16 -21.01
C TYR A 231 -10.69 -4.51 -22.43
N ARG A 232 -11.01 -5.77 -22.69
CA ARG A 232 -11.48 -6.24 -24.01
C ARG A 232 -12.22 -7.58 -23.93
N SER A 233 -13.05 -7.89 -24.94
CA SER A 233 -13.81 -9.14 -24.99
C SER A 233 -12.96 -10.37 -25.35
N GLN A 234 -11.87 -10.20 -26.13
CA GLN A 234 -10.96 -11.28 -26.48
C GLN A 234 -10.07 -11.64 -25.30
N PRO A 235 -9.93 -12.93 -24.97
CA PRO A 235 -9.06 -13.35 -23.88
C PRO A 235 -7.61 -12.91 -24.05
N PHE A 236 -6.95 -12.60 -22.95
CA PHE A 236 -5.50 -12.46 -22.90
C PHE A 236 -4.87 -13.84 -22.71
N THR A 237 -3.92 -14.20 -23.56
CA THR A 237 -3.30 -15.53 -23.57
C THR A 237 -1.98 -15.59 -22.80
N SER A 238 -1.37 -14.44 -22.51
CA SER A 238 -0.07 -14.35 -21.84
C SER A 238 0.12 -12.99 -21.15
N GLU A 239 1.12 -12.92 -20.27
CA GLU A 239 1.58 -11.67 -19.67
C GLU A 239 2.06 -10.68 -20.75
N ALA A 240 2.81 -11.18 -21.74
CA ALA A 240 3.29 -10.34 -22.86
C ALA A 240 2.13 -9.72 -23.66
N ASN A 241 1.05 -10.49 -23.87
CA ASN A 241 -0.13 -10.00 -24.58
C ASN A 241 -0.91 -8.94 -23.75
N ARG A 242 -0.92 -9.03 -22.41
CA ARG A 242 -1.44 -7.95 -21.55
C ARG A 242 -0.58 -6.70 -21.66
N MET A 243 0.74 -6.86 -21.65
CA MET A 243 1.66 -5.73 -21.74
C MET A 243 1.58 -4.99 -23.06
N GLU A 244 1.53 -5.69 -24.18
CA GLU A 244 1.32 -5.10 -25.49
C GLU A 244 0.07 -4.23 -25.53
N PHE A 245 -1.02 -4.75 -24.99
CA PHE A 245 -2.29 -4.03 -24.91
C PHE A 245 -2.21 -2.80 -24.00
N LEU A 246 -1.60 -2.94 -22.80
CA LEU A 246 -1.43 -1.82 -21.86
C LEU A 246 -0.54 -0.73 -22.42
N PHE A 247 0.53 -1.06 -23.13
CA PHE A 247 1.38 -0.06 -23.79
C PHE A 247 0.62 0.67 -24.90
N GLY A 248 -0.19 -0.01 -25.69
CA GLY A 248 -1.05 0.64 -26.68
C GLY A 248 -2.02 1.63 -26.07
N LEU A 249 -2.63 1.28 -24.91
CA LEU A 249 -3.45 2.23 -24.15
C LEU A 249 -2.65 3.40 -23.60
N TYR A 250 -1.50 3.13 -23.03
CA TYR A 250 -0.61 4.17 -22.48
C TYR A 250 -0.17 5.17 -23.56
N GLU A 251 0.24 4.67 -24.73
CA GLU A 251 0.59 5.52 -25.87
C GLU A 251 -0.58 6.39 -26.32
N LYS A 252 -1.78 5.84 -26.37
CA LYS A 252 -3.01 6.58 -26.69
C LYS A 252 -3.26 7.72 -25.69
N TYR A 253 -3.13 7.48 -24.38
CA TYR A 253 -3.32 8.51 -23.36
C TYR A 253 -2.25 9.59 -23.38
N THR A 254 -1.02 9.24 -23.76
CA THR A 254 0.09 10.20 -23.79
C THR A 254 0.24 10.93 -25.14
N ALA A 255 -0.34 10.41 -26.21
CA ALA A 255 -0.26 11.02 -27.55
C ALA A 255 -0.77 12.47 -27.59
N ASP A 256 -1.85 12.76 -26.87
CA ASP A 256 -2.43 14.10 -26.81
C ASP A 256 -1.57 15.10 -26.02
N LEU A 257 -0.80 14.64 -25.04
CA LEU A 257 0.13 15.49 -24.27
C LEU A 257 1.24 16.02 -25.16
N PHE A 258 1.80 15.20 -26.04
CA PHE A 258 2.85 15.59 -26.98
C PHE A 258 2.36 16.47 -28.14
N THR A 259 1.09 16.32 -28.54
CA THR A 259 0.49 17.19 -29.57
C THR A 259 0.23 18.62 -29.07
N VAL A 260 -0.12 18.79 -27.80
CA VAL A 260 -0.33 20.12 -27.17
C VAL A 260 0.99 20.89 -27.07
N GLU A 261 2.09 20.25 -26.73
CA GLU A 261 3.41 20.88 -26.66
C GLU A 261 3.92 21.34 -28.05
N ARG A 262 3.70 20.55 -29.10
CA ARG A 262 4.06 20.95 -30.48
C ARG A 262 3.29 22.17 -30.96
N LYS A 263 2.05 22.38 -30.55
CA LYS A 263 1.25 23.59 -30.88
C LYS A 263 1.74 24.84 -30.14
N LYS A 264 2.27 24.71 -28.93
CA LYS A 264 2.86 25.84 -28.18
C LYS A 264 4.23 26.27 -28.72
N GLY A 265 5.00 25.38 -29.30
CA GLY A 265 6.31 25.66 -29.89
C GLY A 265 6.29 26.36 -31.28
N LYS A 266 5.14 26.43 -31.96
CA LYS A 266 4.97 27.08 -33.27
C LYS A 266 4.45 28.51 -33.23
N LYS A 267 4.30 29.10 -32.04
CA LYS A 267 3.95 30.53 -31.85
C LYS A 267 5.18 31.28 -31.31
N LYS A 268 6.24 31.35 -32.11
CA LYS A 268 7.30 32.36 -32.00
C LYS A 268 7.61 32.85 -33.40
#